data_343989727b369cec1a0612436f8d8092
#
_entry.id   343989727b369cec1a0612436f8d8092
#
_cell.length_a   1.000
_cell.length_b   1.000
_cell.length_c   1.000
_cell.angle_alpha   90.00
_cell.angle_beta   90.00
_cell.angle_gamma   90.00
#
_symmetry.space_group_name_H-M   'P 1'
#
loop_
_entity.id
_entity.type
_entity.pdbx_description
1 polymer ?
#
loop_
_entity_poly.entity_id
_entity_poly.type
_entity_poly.pdbx_seq_one_letter_code
_entity_poly.pdbx_strand_id
1 'polypeptide(L)'
;YNVLKTEGNFNNEIGLPLTIFKIREQHEVAVLEMGISEFGEMHRLAEMAYPDICVITNIGLCHLENLLTRDGILKAKTESFEHLTPEGTAVLNGDDDKLCEKKMVNGKPAVFYGIGKEAKLAKTEQGEKYLAEKEVYATDVEPVGLDGTKAVIHIGAENFAVTIPIAGEHNVYNALAAVCVAGKLGLSVDEMKRGIESVKT
;
A
#
# COMPACT_ATOMS: atom_id res chain seq x y z
N TYR A 1 0.47 16.20 9.96
CA TYR A 1 1.09 16.63 8.70
C TYR A 1 0.10 17.41 7.83
N ASN A 2 0.62 18.38 7.10
CA ASN A 2 -0.09 19.04 6.02
C ASN A 2 0.12 18.21 4.74
N VAL A 3 -0.92 17.52 4.30
CA VAL A 3 -0.83 16.48 3.25
C VAL A 3 -1.44 16.97 1.95
N LEU A 4 -0.67 16.90 0.85
CA LEU A 4 -1.22 16.90 -0.50
C LEU A 4 -1.56 15.47 -0.89
N LYS A 5 -2.70 15.24 -1.50
CA LYS A 5 -3.06 13.92 -2.06
C LYS A 5 -3.63 14.04 -3.47
N THR A 6 -3.53 12.96 -4.22
CA THR A 6 -4.24 12.83 -5.50
C THR A 6 -5.75 13.03 -5.29
N GLU A 7 -6.37 13.85 -6.12
CA GLU A 7 -7.81 14.08 -6.15
C GLU A 7 -8.43 13.31 -7.33
N GLY A 8 -9.58 12.67 -7.09
CA GLY A 8 -10.27 11.90 -8.12
C GLY A 8 -9.32 10.86 -8.76
N ASN A 9 -9.29 10.82 -10.09
CA ASN A 9 -8.49 9.87 -10.89
C ASN A 9 -7.26 10.54 -11.54
N PHE A 10 -6.67 11.58 -10.92
CA PHE A 10 -5.47 12.24 -11.45
C PHE A 10 -4.20 11.40 -11.18
N ASN A 11 -4.21 10.14 -11.63
CA ASN A 11 -3.21 9.11 -11.35
C ASN A 11 -2.43 8.63 -12.59
N ASN A 12 -2.63 9.25 -13.74
CA ASN A 12 -1.96 8.92 -15.01
C ASN A 12 -0.90 9.97 -15.39
N GLU A 13 -0.28 9.84 -16.56
CA GLU A 13 0.80 10.72 -17.06
C GLU A 13 0.39 12.20 -17.26
N ILE A 14 -0.90 12.51 -17.22
CA ILE A 14 -1.41 13.89 -17.23
C ILE A 14 -1.80 14.33 -15.82
N GLY A 15 -2.53 13.49 -15.09
CA GLY A 15 -3.08 13.82 -13.77
C GLY A 15 -2.03 13.92 -12.67
N LEU A 16 -1.04 13.02 -12.68
CA LEU A 16 0.02 13.04 -11.69
C LEU A 16 0.86 14.32 -11.72
N PRO A 17 1.38 14.79 -12.87
CA PRO A 17 2.07 16.08 -12.94
C PRO A 17 1.21 17.25 -12.47
N LEU A 18 -0.08 17.27 -12.82
CA LEU A 18 -1.01 18.30 -12.35
C LEU A 18 -1.18 18.29 -10.82
N THR A 19 -1.13 17.11 -10.21
CA THR A 19 -1.13 16.97 -8.74
C THR A 19 0.19 17.46 -8.16
N ILE A 20 1.33 17.06 -8.73
CA ILE A 20 2.67 17.50 -8.30
C ILE A 20 2.80 19.02 -8.38
N PHE A 21 2.28 19.67 -9.41
CA PHE A 21 2.30 21.14 -9.53
C PHE A 21 1.49 21.87 -8.45
N LYS A 22 0.66 21.15 -7.67
CA LYS A 22 -0.04 21.72 -6.50
C LYS A 22 0.81 21.69 -5.21
N ILE A 23 1.98 21.07 -5.21
CA ILE A 23 2.90 21.06 -4.06
C ILE A 23 3.31 22.49 -3.74
N ARG A 24 3.29 22.85 -2.45
CA ARG A 24 3.70 24.15 -1.89
C ARG A 24 4.59 23.90 -0.67
N GLU A 25 5.32 24.91 -0.24
CA GLU A 25 6.25 24.85 0.89
C GLU A 25 5.62 24.35 2.20
N GLN A 26 4.31 24.59 2.39
CA GLN A 26 3.61 24.12 3.58
C GLN A 26 3.28 22.62 3.56
N HIS A 27 3.37 21.93 2.43
CA HIS A 27 3.09 20.50 2.37
C HIS A 27 4.30 19.71 2.91
N GLU A 28 4.03 18.86 3.89
CA GLU A 28 5.03 18.01 4.53
C GLU A 28 5.05 16.61 3.91
N VAL A 29 3.91 16.15 3.37
CA VAL A 29 3.74 14.84 2.74
C VAL A 29 2.91 14.99 1.47
N ALA A 30 3.31 14.30 0.40
CA ALA A 30 2.51 14.11 -0.80
C ALA A 30 2.14 12.62 -0.95
N VAL A 31 0.83 12.32 -1.00
CA VAL A 31 0.30 10.99 -1.28
C VAL A 31 -0.16 10.95 -2.72
N LEU A 32 0.63 10.31 -3.58
CA LEU A 32 0.45 10.30 -5.02
C LEU A 32 -0.03 8.92 -5.48
N GLU A 33 -1.24 8.85 -6.03
CA GLU A 33 -1.75 7.65 -6.68
C GLU A 33 -1.17 7.54 -8.09
N MET A 34 -0.72 6.34 -8.45
CA MET A 34 -0.17 6.03 -9.77
C MET A 34 -0.93 4.86 -10.38
N GLY A 35 -1.71 5.13 -11.43
CA GLY A 35 -2.47 4.16 -12.20
C GLY A 35 -1.78 3.84 -13.52
N ILE A 36 -1.77 2.57 -13.91
CA ILE A 36 -1.14 2.10 -15.15
C ILE A 36 -2.07 1.20 -15.94
N SER A 37 -1.91 1.20 -17.24
CA SER A 37 -2.56 0.30 -18.18
C SER A 37 -1.55 -0.51 -19.02
N GLU A 38 -0.32 -0.02 -19.18
CA GLU A 38 0.72 -0.58 -20.04
C GLU A 38 2.07 -0.63 -19.34
N PHE A 39 3.01 -1.42 -19.90
CA PHE A 39 4.40 -1.45 -19.45
C PHE A 39 5.09 -0.09 -19.70
N GLY A 40 5.96 0.32 -18.78
CA GLY A 40 6.72 1.57 -18.87
C GLY A 40 5.94 2.80 -18.36
N GLU A 41 4.62 2.75 -18.17
CA GLU A 41 3.87 3.87 -17.59
C GLU A 41 4.27 4.09 -16.13
N MET A 42 4.38 3.02 -15.34
CA MET A 42 4.78 3.13 -13.93
C MET A 42 6.20 3.69 -13.79
N HIS A 43 7.11 3.31 -14.68
CA HIS A 43 8.47 3.87 -14.73
C HIS A 43 8.41 5.40 -14.87
N ARG A 44 7.66 5.92 -15.85
CA ARG A 44 7.53 7.37 -16.09
C ARG A 44 6.83 8.11 -14.95
N LEU A 45 5.78 7.51 -14.38
CA LEU A 45 5.07 8.08 -13.23
C LEU A 45 5.97 8.15 -11.99
N ALA A 46 6.70 7.08 -11.71
CA ALA A 46 7.61 7.01 -10.57
C ALA A 46 8.84 7.91 -10.74
N GLU A 47 9.35 8.09 -11.98
CA GLU A 47 10.40 9.06 -12.29
C GLU A 47 9.96 10.50 -11.93
N MET A 48 8.71 10.86 -12.23
CA MET A 48 8.16 12.18 -11.88
C MET A 48 7.90 12.32 -10.37
N ALA A 49 7.46 11.26 -9.69
CA ALA A 49 7.11 11.29 -8.29
C ALA A 49 8.34 11.18 -7.37
N TYR A 50 9.35 10.42 -7.77
CA TYR A 50 10.58 10.13 -7.01
C TYR A 50 10.28 9.78 -5.55
N PRO A 51 9.57 8.67 -5.28
CA PRO A 51 8.95 8.42 -3.99
C PRO A 51 9.95 8.00 -2.91
N ASP A 52 9.71 8.45 -1.67
CA ASP A 52 10.39 7.93 -0.47
C ASP A 52 9.76 6.63 0.03
N ILE A 53 8.47 6.47 -0.21
CA ILE A 53 7.73 5.24 0.16
C ILE A 53 6.87 4.83 -1.03
N CYS A 54 7.07 3.61 -1.50
CA CYS A 54 6.25 3.00 -2.53
C CYS A 54 5.35 1.93 -1.92
N VAL A 55 4.04 2.08 -2.12
CA VAL A 55 3.03 1.13 -1.61
C VAL A 55 2.39 0.39 -2.77
N ILE A 56 2.42 -0.95 -2.76
CA ILE A 56 1.65 -1.78 -3.69
C ILE A 56 0.67 -2.62 -2.89
N THR A 57 -0.62 -2.38 -3.12
CA THR A 57 -1.70 -2.99 -2.33
C THR A 57 -2.04 -4.41 -2.77
N ASN A 58 -2.02 -4.68 -4.06
CA ASN A 58 -2.29 -6.01 -4.61
C ASN A 58 -1.86 -6.14 -6.07
N ILE A 59 -1.77 -7.40 -6.54
CA ILE A 59 -1.62 -7.77 -7.94
C ILE A 59 -2.91 -8.46 -8.38
N GLY A 60 -3.90 -7.64 -8.72
CA GLY A 60 -5.21 -8.10 -9.20
C GLY A 60 -5.20 -8.57 -10.66
N LEU A 61 -6.38 -8.60 -11.27
CA LEU A 61 -6.60 -9.03 -12.66
C LEU A 61 -6.94 -7.85 -13.61
N CYS A 62 -6.69 -6.61 -13.18
CA CYS A 62 -6.93 -5.43 -14.02
C CYS A 62 -5.89 -5.33 -15.15
N HIS A 63 -6.31 -4.78 -16.31
CA HIS A 63 -5.41 -4.53 -17.46
C HIS A 63 -4.73 -5.77 -18.05
N LEU A 64 -5.34 -6.96 -17.95
CA LEU A 64 -4.80 -8.19 -18.54
C LEU A 64 -4.69 -8.12 -20.08
N GLU A 65 -5.49 -7.29 -20.72
CA GLU A 65 -5.44 -7.04 -22.17
C GLU A 65 -4.07 -6.52 -22.63
N ASN A 66 -3.41 -5.69 -21.83
CA ASN A 66 -2.12 -5.09 -22.16
C ASN A 66 -0.97 -5.74 -21.38
N LEU A 67 -1.20 -6.13 -20.13
CA LEU A 67 -0.17 -6.70 -19.25
C LEU A 67 -0.16 -8.25 -19.25
N LEU A 68 -1.09 -8.89 -19.96
CA LEU A 68 -1.21 -10.29 -20.31
C LEU A 68 -1.42 -11.26 -19.13
N THR A 69 -0.66 -11.13 -18.07
CA THR A 69 -0.67 -12.04 -16.90
C THR A 69 -0.51 -11.27 -15.60
N ARG A 70 -0.80 -11.91 -14.46
CA ARG A 70 -0.48 -11.34 -13.13
C ARG A 70 1.02 -11.10 -12.95
N ASP A 71 1.88 -11.90 -13.58
CA ASP A 71 3.33 -11.64 -13.57
C ASP A 71 3.68 -10.40 -14.38
N GLY A 72 2.98 -10.14 -15.48
CA GLY A 72 3.09 -8.88 -16.23
C GLY A 72 2.64 -7.68 -15.40
N ILE A 73 1.51 -7.80 -14.69
CA ILE A 73 1.03 -6.74 -13.78
C ILE A 73 2.04 -6.49 -12.64
N LEU A 74 2.59 -7.56 -12.03
CA LEU A 74 3.64 -7.44 -11.03
C LEU A 74 4.85 -6.70 -11.59
N LYS A 75 5.34 -7.11 -12.77
CA LYS A 75 6.48 -6.47 -13.45
C LYS A 75 6.21 -4.98 -13.67
N ALA A 76 5.06 -4.63 -14.27
CA ALA A 76 4.71 -3.24 -14.54
C ALA A 76 4.60 -2.40 -13.26
N LYS A 77 3.90 -2.87 -12.21
CA LYS A 77 3.79 -2.12 -10.95
C LYS A 77 5.14 -1.96 -10.24
N THR A 78 6.02 -2.95 -10.31
CA THR A 78 7.34 -2.90 -9.65
C THR A 78 8.38 -2.05 -10.38
N GLU A 79 8.09 -1.52 -11.58
CA GLU A 79 8.89 -0.47 -12.22
C GLU A 79 9.03 0.77 -11.33
N SER A 80 8.05 1.02 -10.43
CA SER A 80 8.14 2.11 -9.44
C SER A 80 9.33 1.99 -8.49
N PHE A 81 9.87 0.80 -8.27
CA PHE A 81 11.02 0.59 -7.38
C PHE A 81 12.32 1.16 -7.94
N GLU A 82 12.41 1.31 -9.26
CA GLU A 82 13.60 1.86 -9.93
C GLU A 82 13.83 3.34 -9.54
N HIS A 83 12.76 4.03 -9.14
CA HIS A 83 12.77 5.45 -8.80
C HIS A 83 12.58 5.73 -7.30
N LEU A 84 12.57 4.71 -6.45
CA LEU A 84 12.65 4.93 -5.00
C LEU A 84 13.92 5.69 -4.64
N THR A 85 13.78 6.67 -3.75
CA THR A 85 14.96 7.37 -3.20
C THR A 85 15.95 6.36 -2.59
N PRO A 86 17.25 6.70 -2.47
CA PRO A 86 18.25 5.78 -1.88
C PRO A 86 17.87 5.24 -0.51
N GLU A 87 17.15 6.03 0.29
CA GLU A 87 16.64 5.64 1.61
C GLU A 87 15.19 5.12 1.56
N GLY A 88 14.62 5.05 0.37
CA GLY A 88 13.22 4.69 0.15
C GLY A 88 12.85 3.28 0.63
N THR A 89 11.57 3.10 0.93
CA THR A 89 11.00 1.86 1.47
C THR A 89 9.86 1.36 0.59
N ALA A 90 9.86 0.07 0.26
CA ALA A 90 8.71 -0.60 -0.35
C ALA A 90 7.80 -1.19 0.75
N VAL A 91 6.51 -0.87 0.69
CA VAL A 91 5.46 -1.37 1.59
C VAL A 91 4.52 -2.25 0.77
N LEU A 92 4.43 -3.53 1.10
CA LEU A 92 3.80 -4.54 0.27
C LEU A 92 2.78 -5.37 1.05
N ASN A 93 1.70 -5.75 0.39
CA ASN A 93 0.75 -6.70 0.96
C ASN A 93 1.37 -8.09 1.04
N GLY A 94 1.63 -8.56 2.26
CA GLY A 94 2.23 -9.86 2.53
C GLY A 94 1.29 -11.05 2.31
N ASP A 95 -0.01 -10.80 2.17
CA ASP A 95 -1.01 -11.81 1.85
C ASP A 95 -1.28 -11.91 0.33
N ASP A 96 -0.65 -11.07 -0.48
CA ASP A 96 -0.66 -11.21 -1.94
C ASP A 96 0.45 -12.18 -2.38
N ASP A 97 0.07 -13.24 -3.12
CA ASP A 97 0.95 -14.32 -3.53
C ASP A 97 2.08 -13.90 -4.49
N LYS A 98 1.91 -12.77 -5.19
CA LYS A 98 2.92 -12.22 -6.08
C LYS A 98 3.84 -11.23 -5.35
N LEU A 99 3.28 -10.36 -4.51
CA LEU A 99 4.05 -9.37 -3.77
C LEU A 99 4.94 -9.97 -2.70
N CYS A 100 4.51 -11.06 -2.02
CA CYS A 100 5.28 -11.72 -0.99
C CYS A 100 6.64 -12.27 -1.46
N GLU A 101 6.86 -12.37 -2.79
CA GLU A 101 8.16 -12.73 -3.37
C GLU A 101 9.17 -11.58 -3.37
N LYS A 102 8.71 -10.34 -3.31
CA LYS A 102 9.55 -9.13 -3.38
C LYS A 102 10.15 -8.78 -2.01
N LYS A 103 10.86 -9.75 -1.39
CA LYS A 103 11.43 -9.60 -0.04
C LYS A 103 12.49 -8.50 0.04
N MET A 104 13.17 -8.22 -1.06
CA MET A 104 14.21 -7.19 -1.15
C MET A 104 13.90 -6.25 -2.32
N VAL A 105 13.98 -4.96 -2.07
CA VAL A 105 13.83 -3.90 -3.07
C VAL A 105 15.03 -2.95 -2.94
N ASN A 106 15.78 -2.78 -4.01
CA ASN A 106 16.99 -1.93 -4.05
C ASN A 106 18.00 -2.23 -2.91
N GLY A 107 18.16 -3.53 -2.58
CA GLY A 107 19.07 -3.98 -1.52
C GLY A 107 18.55 -3.82 -0.09
N LYS A 108 17.30 -3.37 0.10
CA LYS A 108 16.64 -3.20 1.41
C LYS A 108 15.49 -4.17 1.58
N PRO A 109 15.18 -4.65 2.81
CA PRO A 109 13.99 -5.45 3.06
C PRO A 109 12.73 -4.66 2.74
N ALA A 110 11.76 -5.28 2.06
CA ALA A 110 10.42 -4.74 1.94
C ALA A 110 9.67 -4.90 3.28
N VAL A 111 8.81 -3.94 3.60
CA VAL A 111 7.91 -3.99 4.76
C VAL A 111 6.62 -4.68 4.35
N PHE A 112 6.27 -5.78 5.02
CA PHE A 112 5.05 -6.51 4.73
C PHE A 112 3.94 -6.21 5.75
N TYR A 113 2.73 -6.05 5.25
CA TYR A 113 1.52 -5.96 6.06
C TYR A 113 0.47 -6.99 5.64
N GLY A 114 -0.50 -7.29 6.51
CA GLY A 114 -1.60 -8.22 6.19
C GLY A 114 -2.41 -8.64 7.41
N ILE A 115 -3.30 -9.63 7.24
CA ILE A 115 -4.15 -10.14 8.30
C ILE A 115 -3.47 -11.35 8.96
N GLY A 116 -3.21 -11.26 10.29
CA GLY A 116 -2.42 -12.23 11.05
C GLY A 116 -0.91 -12.08 10.78
N LYS A 117 -0.10 -12.29 11.83
CA LYS A 117 1.35 -12.08 11.77
C LYS A 117 2.06 -13.08 10.88
N GLU A 118 1.73 -14.35 11.08
CA GLU A 118 2.47 -15.46 10.51
C GLU A 118 2.30 -15.57 8.99
N ALA A 119 3.31 -16.15 8.35
CA ALA A 119 3.24 -16.56 6.96
C ALA A 119 2.16 -17.65 6.79
N LYS A 120 1.18 -17.38 5.96
CA LYS A 120 0.09 -18.33 5.65
C LYS A 120 0.47 -19.20 4.45
N LEU A 121 0.03 -20.47 4.47
CA LEU A 121 0.08 -21.32 3.29
C LEU A 121 -1.09 -20.97 2.37
N ALA A 122 -0.78 -20.50 1.18
CA ALA A 122 -1.77 -20.17 0.15
C ALA A 122 -1.69 -21.12 -1.03
N LYS A 123 -2.84 -21.42 -1.63
CA LYS A 123 -2.92 -22.09 -2.93
C LYS A 123 -2.79 -21.03 -4.03
N THR A 124 -1.81 -21.19 -4.89
CA THR A 124 -1.54 -20.30 -6.01
C THR A 124 -1.69 -21.04 -7.33
N GLU A 125 -1.65 -20.35 -8.44
CA GLU A 125 -1.63 -20.95 -9.78
C GLU A 125 -0.43 -21.89 -10.01
N GLN A 126 0.66 -21.68 -9.24
CA GLN A 126 1.90 -22.45 -9.32
C GLN A 126 2.02 -23.54 -8.23
N GLY A 127 0.96 -23.75 -7.43
CA GLY A 127 0.93 -24.69 -6.32
C GLY A 127 0.80 -24.03 -4.95
N GLU A 128 1.13 -24.75 -3.89
CA GLU A 128 1.10 -24.23 -2.53
C GLU A 128 2.36 -23.40 -2.21
N LYS A 129 2.17 -22.27 -1.53
CA LYS A 129 3.24 -21.33 -1.20
C LYS A 129 3.01 -20.66 0.15
N TYR A 130 4.08 -20.50 0.93
CA TYR A 130 4.05 -19.65 2.12
C TYR A 130 4.15 -18.18 1.74
N LEU A 131 3.18 -17.39 2.19
CA LEU A 131 3.14 -15.95 2.06
C LEU A 131 4.15 -15.28 3.02
N ALA A 132 4.29 -13.96 2.99
CA ALA A 132 5.25 -13.27 3.84
C ALA A 132 4.79 -13.22 5.31
N GLU A 133 5.73 -13.22 6.25
CA GLU A 133 5.52 -12.76 7.62
C GLU A 133 5.36 -11.25 7.61
N LYS A 134 4.48 -10.71 8.46
CA LYS A 134 4.08 -9.29 8.46
C LYS A 134 4.69 -8.54 9.64
N GLU A 135 5.18 -7.35 9.37
CA GLU A 135 5.65 -6.39 10.38
C GLU A 135 4.50 -5.57 10.98
N VAL A 136 3.48 -5.28 10.14
CA VAL A 136 2.24 -4.63 10.54
C VAL A 136 1.08 -5.55 10.17
N TYR A 137 0.23 -5.88 11.15
CA TYR A 137 -0.83 -6.85 10.90
C TYR A 137 -2.08 -6.57 11.74
N ALA A 138 -3.22 -7.08 11.25
CA ALA A 138 -4.48 -7.05 11.98
C ALA A 138 -4.83 -8.43 12.55
N THR A 139 -5.42 -8.43 13.75
CA THR A 139 -6.12 -9.57 14.36
C THR A 139 -7.55 -9.16 14.71
N ASP A 140 -8.37 -10.12 15.14
CA ASP A 140 -9.75 -9.91 15.61
C ASP A 140 -10.58 -9.06 14.61
N VAL A 141 -10.45 -9.41 13.34
CA VAL A 141 -11.15 -8.72 12.24
C VAL A 141 -12.60 -9.12 12.22
N GLU A 142 -13.49 -8.21 12.60
CA GLU A 142 -14.93 -8.44 12.73
C GLU A 142 -15.72 -7.43 11.89
N PRO A 143 -16.47 -7.85 10.87
CA PRO A 143 -17.39 -6.98 10.15
C PRO A 143 -18.51 -6.48 11.06
N VAL A 144 -18.80 -5.18 11.04
CA VAL A 144 -19.93 -4.57 11.78
C VAL A 144 -20.98 -4.00 10.83
N GLY A 145 -21.26 -4.73 9.78
CA GLY A 145 -22.25 -4.35 8.77
C GLY A 145 -21.82 -3.12 7.96
N LEU A 146 -22.73 -2.18 7.78
CA LEU A 146 -22.46 -0.93 7.05
C LEU A 146 -21.60 0.05 7.88
N ASP A 147 -21.47 -0.15 9.17
CA ASP A 147 -20.67 0.70 10.05
C ASP A 147 -19.15 0.43 9.92
N GLY A 148 -18.77 -0.56 9.09
CA GLY A 148 -17.39 -0.84 8.76
C GLY A 148 -16.85 -2.16 9.29
N THR A 149 -15.59 -2.17 9.74
CA THR A 149 -14.90 -3.36 10.25
C THR A 149 -14.07 -3.00 11.49
N LYS A 150 -14.25 -3.78 12.58
CA LYS A 150 -13.39 -3.70 13.76
C LYS A 150 -12.16 -4.57 13.58
N ALA A 151 -11.03 -4.12 14.11
CA ALA A 151 -9.79 -4.89 14.11
C ALA A 151 -8.88 -4.44 15.26
N VAL A 152 -7.92 -5.28 15.63
CA VAL A 152 -6.77 -4.90 16.45
C VAL A 152 -5.56 -4.82 15.51
N ILE A 153 -4.97 -3.64 15.37
CA ILE A 153 -3.78 -3.43 14.55
C ILE A 153 -2.54 -3.49 15.43
N HIS A 154 -1.53 -4.23 14.95
CA HIS A 154 -0.23 -4.42 15.60
C HIS A 154 0.87 -3.78 14.75
N ILE A 155 1.73 -2.98 15.39
CA ILE A 155 2.90 -2.35 14.78
C ILE A 155 4.06 -2.33 15.79
N GLY A 156 5.18 -2.99 15.46
CA GLY A 156 6.30 -3.13 16.40
C GLY A 156 5.88 -3.85 17.67
N ALA A 157 6.10 -3.21 18.83
CA ALA A 157 5.67 -3.71 20.14
C ALA A 157 4.29 -3.19 20.58
N GLU A 158 3.66 -2.33 19.80
CA GLU A 158 2.41 -1.68 20.14
C GLU A 158 1.23 -2.31 19.40
N ASN A 159 0.03 -2.14 19.95
CA ASN A 159 -1.22 -2.49 19.27
C ASN A 159 -2.34 -1.55 19.70
N PHE A 160 -3.38 -1.47 18.89
CA PHE A 160 -4.56 -0.66 19.17
C PHE A 160 -5.81 -1.23 18.50
N ALA A 161 -6.94 -1.20 19.23
CA ALA A 161 -8.23 -1.52 18.66
C ALA A 161 -8.75 -0.32 17.87
N VAL A 162 -9.33 -0.57 16.69
CA VAL A 162 -9.82 0.46 15.79
C VAL A 162 -11.10 0.00 15.08
N THR A 163 -11.98 0.95 14.76
CA THR A 163 -13.09 0.74 13.82
C THR A 163 -12.74 1.44 12.51
N ILE A 164 -12.61 0.69 11.44
CA ILE A 164 -12.42 1.19 10.08
C ILE A 164 -13.82 1.49 9.55
N PRO A 165 -14.20 2.76 9.31
CA PRO A 165 -15.61 3.14 9.04
C PRO A 165 -16.04 2.86 7.59
N ILE A 166 -15.43 1.89 6.95
CA ILE A 166 -15.73 1.44 5.60
C ILE A 166 -15.84 -0.08 5.62
N ALA A 167 -16.98 -0.61 5.13
CA ALA A 167 -17.21 -2.04 5.10
C ALA A 167 -16.29 -2.77 4.11
N GLY A 168 -15.93 -4.00 4.47
CA GLY A 168 -15.16 -4.91 3.62
C GLY A 168 -13.72 -5.13 4.08
N GLU A 169 -13.29 -6.38 4.04
CA GLU A 169 -11.97 -6.82 4.48
C GLU A 169 -10.82 -6.11 3.73
N HIS A 170 -11.03 -5.77 2.44
CA HIS A 170 -10.05 -5.03 1.66
C HIS A 170 -9.71 -3.65 2.27
N ASN A 171 -10.63 -3.03 3.01
CA ASN A 171 -10.36 -1.78 3.72
C ASN A 171 -9.51 -1.97 4.97
N VAL A 172 -9.48 -3.17 5.54
CA VAL A 172 -8.49 -3.53 6.57
C VAL A 172 -7.08 -3.50 5.97
N TYR A 173 -6.88 -4.09 4.80
CA TYR A 173 -5.59 -4.02 4.09
C TYR A 173 -5.19 -2.59 3.75
N ASN A 174 -6.13 -1.75 3.31
CA ASN A 174 -5.87 -0.33 3.03
C ASN A 174 -5.45 0.42 4.31
N ALA A 175 -6.13 0.16 5.44
CA ALA A 175 -5.76 0.75 6.73
C ALA A 175 -4.36 0.28 7.19
N LEU A 176 -4.02 -1.00 7.03
CA LEU A 176 -2.70 -1.55 7.36
C LEU A 176 -1.59 -0.92 6.51
N ALA A 177 -1.83 -0.73 5.21
CA ALA A 177 -0.89 -0.01 4.35
C ALA A 177 -0.64 1.42 4.85
N ALA A 178 -1.72 2.14 5.22
CA ALA A 178 -1.62 3.48 5.78
C ALA A 178 -0.87 3.50 7.11
N VAL A 179 -1.07 2.51 7.99
CA VAL A 179 -0.33 2.37 9.26
C VAL A 179 1.16 2.13 9.03
N CYS A 180 1.55 1.31 8.02
CA CYS A 180 2.96 1.15 7.66
C CYS A 180 3.60 2.50 7.29
N VAL A 181 2.94 3.29 6.44
CA VAL A 181 3.42 4.61 6.03
C VAL A 181 3.48 5.55 7.22
N ALA A 182 2.42 5.61 8.03
CA ALA A 182 2.35 6.45 9.23
C ALA A 182 3.46 6.12 10.23
N GLY A 183 3.77 4.84 10.44
CA GLY A 183 4.88 4.39 11.28
C GLY A 183 6.23 4.85 10.76
N LYS A 184 6.45 4.80 9.44
CA LYS A 184 7.69 5.34 8.83
C LYS A 184 7.80 6.85 8.95
N LEU A 185 6.66 7.57 9.00
CA LEU A 185 6.62 9.01 9.24
C LEU A 185 6.67 9.40 10.72
N GLY A 186 6.76 8.42 11.64
CA GLY A 186 6.89 8.65 13.08
C GLY A 186 5.61 9.06 13.80
N LEU A 187 4.42 8.75 13.23
CA LEU A 187 3.15 8.97 13.93
C LEU A 187 3.00 8.01 15.11
N SER A 188 2.40 8.49 16.17
CA SER A 188 1.99 7.65 17.31
C SER A 188 0.77 6.78 16.97
N VAL A 189 0.58 5.69 17.72
CA VAL A 189 -0.58 4.81 17.53
C VAL A 189 -1.92 5.53 17.73
N ASP A 190 -1.96 6.52 18.62
CA ASP A 190 -3.17 7.34 18.82
C ASP A 190 -3.48 8.23 17.59
N GLU A 191 -2.47 8.76 16.92
CA GLU A 191 -2.63 9.53 15.68
C GLU A 191 -3.08 8.61 14.54
N MET A 192 -2.49 7.41 14.42
CA MET A 192 -2.89 6.41 13.43
C MET A 192 -4.35 6.01 13.62
N LYS A 193 -4.75 5.70 14.86
CA LYS A 193 -6.13 5.36 15.20
C LYS A 193 -7.10 6.46 14.81
N ARG A 194 -6.84 7.70 15.26
CA ARG A 194 -7.69 8.86 14.89
C ARG A 194 -7.78 9.06 13.40
N GLY A 195 -6.66 8.89 12.68
CA GLY A 195 -6.62 9.00 11.23
C GLY A 195 -7.55 7.99 10.55
N ILE A 196 -7.49 6.73 10.94
CA ILE A 196 -8.34 5.67 10.38
C ILE A 196 -9.82 5.93 10.70
N GLU A 197 -10.15 6.23 11.97
CA GLU A 197 -11.53 6.43 12.42
C GLU A 197 -12.16 7.71 11.85
N SER A 198 -11.36 8.65 11.34
CA SER A 198 -11.83 9.90 10.72
C SER A 198 -12.18 9.79 9.24
N VAL A 199 -11.91 8.67 8.60
CA VAL A 199 -12.20 8.47 7.17
C VAL A 199 -13.71 8.57 6.92
N LYS A 200 -14.09 9.36 5.91
CA LYS A 200 -15.47 9.55 5.46
C LYS A 200 -15.66 8.86 4.13
N THR A 201 -16.78 8.19 3.96
CA THR A 201 -17.26 7.60 2.68
C THR A 201 -17.98 8.63 1.87
#